data_593447439a6478f304932056c85ba75d
#
_entry.id   593447439a6478f304932056c85ba75d
#
_cell.length_a   1.000
_cell.length_b   1.000
_cell.length_c   1.000
_cell.angle_alpha   90.00
_cell.angle_beta   90.00
_cell.angle_gamma   90.00
#
_symmetry.space_group_name_H-M   'P 1'
#
loop_
_entity.id
_entity.type
_entity.pdbx_description
1 polymer ?
#
loop_
_entity_poly.entity_id
_entity_poly.type
_entity_poly.pdbx_seq_one_letter_code
_entity_poly.pdbx_strand_id
1 'polypeptide(L)'
;MKDNFYITTPIYYPSAKPHMGHAYSSIVADFFARLKRIQGHKVFFLTGTDEHGQKIQRAAEKSNKDPLEFCDEISKTFRNLSSILNLSNDDFIRTTENRHA
;
A
#
# COMPACT_ATOMS: atom_id res chain seq x y z
N MET A 1 4.12 -5.88 30.14
CA MET A 1 4.64 -5.65 28.79
C MET A 1 3.52 -5.88 27.77
N LYS A 2 3.37 -4.99 26.82
CA LYS A 2 2.34 -5.12 25.78
C LYS A 2 2.85 -6.00 24.65
N ASP A 3 1.93 -6.75 24.06
CA ASP A 3 2.24 -7.61 22.92
C ASP A 3 2.53 -6.82 21.65
N ASN A 4 3.20 -7.46 20.70
CA ASN A 4 3.37 -6.91 19.37
C ASN A 4 2.02 -6.93 18.64
N PHE A 5 1.81 -5.92 17.81
CA PHE A 5 0.61 -5.82 16.98
C PHE A 5 1.03 -5.57 15.53
N TYR A 6 0.55 -6.41 14.63
CA TYR A 6 0.84 -6.31 13.21
C TYR A 6 -0.45 -6.05 12.45
N ILE A 7 -0.45 -5.02 11.61
CA ILE A 7 -1.62 -4.66 10.82
C ILE A 7 -1.21 -4.36 9.38
N THR A 8 -2.02 -4.85 8.43
CA THR A 8 -1.85 -4.53 7.02
C THR A 8 -3.15 -4.03 6.43
N THR A 9 -3.06 -3.25 5.36
CA THR A 9 -4.20 -3.01 4.49
C THR A 9 -4.29 -4.15 3.48
N PRO A 10 -5.44 -4.37 2.81
CA PRO A 10 -5.42 -5.08 1.54
C PRO A 10 -4.44 -4.36 0.63
N ILE A 11 -3.51 -5.10 0.01
CA ILE A 11 -2.56 -4.47 -0.90
C ILE A 11 -3.30 -3.94 -2.12
N TYR A 12 -2.88 -2.77 -2.57
CA TYR A 12 -3.57 -2.08 -3.65
C TYR A 12 -3.18 -2.67 -5.00
N TYR A 13 -4.15 -2.78 -5.90
CA TYR A 13 -3.89 -3.24 -7.25
C TYR A 13 -3.65 -2.02 -8.13
N PRO A 14 -2.42 -1.78 -8.60
CA PRO A 14 -2.09 -0.51 -9.28
C PRO A 14 -2.47 -0.53 -10.76
N SER A 15 -3.68 -1.00 -11.09
CA SER A 15 -4.21 -0.93 -12.44
C SER A 15 -4.71 0.47 -12.79
N ALA A 16 -4.90 1.32 -11.79
CA ALA A 16 -5.36 2.70 -11.92
C ALA A 16 -4.92 3.51 -10.70
N LYS A 17 -5.10 4.82 -10.77
CA LYS A 17 -4.80 5.71 -9.64
C LYS A 17 -5.67 5.40 -8.42
N PRO A 18 -5.21 5.74 -7.20
CA PRO A 18 -5.99 5.52 -5.98
C PRO A 18 -7.35 6.20 -6.03
N HIS A 19 -8.32 5.59 -5.36
CA HIS A 19 -9.66 6.16 -5.23
C HIS A 19 -10.10 6.09 -3.76
N MET A 20 -11.35 6.51 -3.50
CA MET A 20 -11.88 6.63 -2.14
C MET A 20 -11.85 5.31 -1.36
N GLY A 21 -12.09 4.17 -2.02
CA GLY A 21 -12.00 2.87 -1.36
C GLY A 21 -10.61 2.56 -0.81
N HIS A 22 -9.57 2.95 -1.54
CA HIS A 22 -8.20 2.80 -1.08
C HIS A 22 -7.94 3.67 0.15
N ALA A 23 -8.40 4.93 0.11
CA ALA A 23 -8.27 5.85 1.23
C ALA A 23 -8.98 5.32 2.46
N TYR A 24 -10.20 4.81 2.30
CA TYR A 24 -10.99 4.27 3.42
C TYR A 24 -10.25 3.14 4.14
N SER A 25 -9.81 2.13 3.40
CA SER A 25 -9.09 0.99 3.98
C SER A 25 -7.83 1.44 4.72
N SER A 26 -7.10 2.37 4.13
CA SER A 26 -5.85 2.87 4.70
C SER A 26 -6.10 3.66 5.99
N ILE A 27 -7.13 4.49 6.01
CA ILE A 27 -7.47 5.29 7.18
C ILE A 27 -7.94 4.40 8.33
N VAL A 28 -8.75 3.37 8.05
CA VAL A 28 -9.19 2.42 9.08
C VAL A 28 -8.00 1.69 9.69
N ALA A 29 -7.09 1.18 8.85
CA ALA A 29 -5.89 0.49 9.33
C ALA A 29 -5.02 1.43 10.15
N ASP A 30 -4.84 2.68 9.70
CA ASP A 30 -4.07 3.69 10.41
C ASP A 30 -4.67 4.01 11.78
N PHE A 31 -5.99 4.10 11.85
CA PHE A 31 -6.68 4.31 13.13
C PHE A 31 -6.30 3.23 14.14
N PHE A 32 -6.39 1.96 13.75
CA PHE A 32 -6.05 0.86 14.65
C PHE A 32 -4.57 0.85 15.00
N ALA A 33 -3.68 1.17 14.05
CA ALA A 33 -2.25 1.25 14.31
C ALA A 33 -1.95 2.31 15.38
N ARG A 34 -2.53 3.50 15.25
CA ARG A 34 -2.33 4.59 16.20
C ARG A 34 -2.93 4.25 17.56
N LEU A 35 -4.13 3.65 17.57
CA LEU A 35 -4.78 3.24 18.83
C LEU A 35 -3.89 2.25 19.60
N LYS A 36 -3.37 1.24 18.91
CA LYS A 36 -2.52 0.22 19.53
C LYS A 36 -1.21 0.83 20.05
N ARG A 37 -0.64 1.79 19.33
CA ARG A 37 0.57 2.50 19.82
C ARG A 37 0.29 3.28 21.10
N ILE A 38 -0.87 3.95 21.17
CA ILE A 38 -1.29 4.68 22.37
C ILE A 38 -1.46 3.71 23.55
N GLN A 39 -1.98 2.51 23.29
CA GLN A 39 -2.14 1.47 24.30
C GLN A 39 -0.81 0.82 24.72
N GLY A 40 0.31 1.21 24.11
CA GLY A 40 1.63 0.71 24.47
C GLY A 40 2.07 -0.54 23.73
N HIS A 41 1.34 -0.99 22.72
CA HIS A 41 1.76 -2.11 21.87
C HIS A 41 2.90 -1.69 20.94
N LYS A 42 3.75 -2.64 20.63
CA LYS A 42 4.76 -2.48 19.57
C LYS A 42 4.07 -2.80 18.25
N VAL A 43 3.88 -1.79 17.39
CA VAL A 43 3.06 -1.90 16.19
C VAL A 43 3.93 -1.88 14.94
N PHE A 44 3.64 -2.78 14.01
CA PHE A 44 4.17 -2.71 12.64
C PHE A 44 2.99 -2.63 11.67
N PHE A 45 2.94 -1.55 10.90
CA PHE A 45 1.86 -1.28 9.95
C PHE A 45 2.43 -1.31 8.54
N LEU A 46 2.00 -2.28 7.74
CA LEU A 46 2.48 -2.49 6.37
C LEU A 46 1.35 -2.25 5.37
N THR A 47 1.68 -1.55 4.31
CA THR A 47 0.82 -1.43 3.13
C THR A 47 1.67 -1.61 1.88
N GLY A 48 1.04 -1.63 0.71
CA GLY A 48 1.80 -1.80 -0.53
C GLY A 48 0.91 -1.99 -1.74
N THR A 49 1.54 -2.41 -2.83
CA THR A 49 0.87 -2.65 -4.11
C THR A 49 1.12 -4.06 -4.61
N ASP A 50 0.07 -4.67 -5.18
CA ASP A 50 0.15 -5.97 -5.86
C ASP A 50 0.36 -5.71 -7.35
N GLU A 51 1.58 -5.97 -7.84
CA GLU A 51 2.01 -5.53 -9.17
C GLU A 51 2.09 -6.64 -10.20
N HIS A 52 1.35 -7.72 -9.97
CA HIS A 52 1.30 -8.86 -10.90
C HIS A 52 -0.10 -9.05 -11.45
N GLY A 53 -0.21 -9.74 -12.60
CA GLY A 53 -1.47 -10.16 -13.18
C GLY A 53 -1.79 -9.52 -14.53
N GLN A 54 -2.81 -10.09 -15.19
CA GLN A 54 -3.21 -9.66 -16.53
C GLN A 54 -3.78 -8.23 -16.55
N LYS A 55 -4.46 -7.84 -15.49
CA LYS A 55 -5.04 -6.49 -15.39
C LYS A 55 -3.95 -5.42 -15.48
N ILE A 56 -2.82 -5.67 -14.83
CA ILE A 56 -1.67 -4.77 -14.88
C ILE A 56 -1.11 -4.71 -16.29
N GLN A 57 -0.94 -5.88 -16.93
CA GLN A 57 -0.43 -5.95 -18.29
C GLN A 57 -1.34 -5.19 -19.28
N ARG A 58 -2.65 -5.37 -19.16
CA ARG A 58 -3.61 -4.69 -20.02
C ARG A 58 -3.60 -3.18 -19.82
N ALA A 59 -3.52 -2.74 -18.56
CA ALA A 59 -3.47 -1.32 -18.25
C ALA A 59 -2.18 -0.69 -18.79
N ALA A 60 -1.06 -1.39 -18.67
CA ALA A 60 0.22 -0.94 -19.20
C ALA A 60 0.18 -0.82 -20.73
N GLU A 61 -0.41 -1.80 -21.41
CA GLU A 61 -0.56 -1.77 -22.87
C GLU A 61 -1.40 -0.58 -23.32
N LYS A 62 -2.49 -0.29 -22.64
CA LYS A 62 -3.33 0.88 -22.94
C LYS A 62 -2.57 2.19 -22.78
N SER A 63 -1.63 2.23 -21.85
CA SER A 63 -0.79 3.40 -21.60
C SER A 63 0.47 3.41 -22.45
N ASN A 64 0.66 2.40 -23.29
CA ASN A 64 1.82 2.25 -24.17
C ASN A 64 3.12 2.15 -23.37
N LYS A 65 3.11 1.44 -22.25
CA LYS A 65 4.23 1.30 -21.33
C LYS A 65 4.51 -0.16 -21.01
N ASP A 66 5.76 -0.43 -20.64
CA ASP A 66 6.16 -1.70 -20.07
C ASP A 66 5.42 -1.91 -18.71
N PRO A 67 4.98 -3.14 -18.36
CA PRO A 67 4.27 -3.36 -17.11
C PRO A 67 5.00 -2.87 -15.86
N LEU A 68 6.30 -3.09 -15.74
CA LEU A 68 7.06 -2.63 -14.58
C LEU A 68 7.13 -1.10 -14.53
N GLU A 69 7.35 -0.45 -15.68
CA GLU A 69 7.35 1.01 -15.76
C GLU A 69 6.01 1.60 -15.37
N PHE A 70 4.92 0.98 -15.84
CA PHE A 70 3.57 1.39 -15.47
C PHE A 70 3.37 1.26 -13.97
N CYS A 71 3.78 0.15 -13.36
CA CYS A 71 3.69 -0.07 -11.92
C CYS A 71 4.55 0.93 -11.14
N ASP A 72 5.73 1.28 -11.64
CA ASP A 72 6.59 2.28 -11.01
C ASP A 72 5.87 3.62 -10.87
N GLU A 73 5.17 4.03 -11.92
CA GLU A 73 4.44 5.31 -11.91
C GLU A 73 3.24 5.26 -10.98
N ILE A 74 2.43 4.19 -11.08
CA ILE A 74 1.20 4.09 -10.31
C ILE A 74 1.49 3.89 -8.82
N SER A 75 2.51 3.10 -8.47
CA SER A 75 2.85 2.90 -7.06
C SER A 75 3.26 4.20 -6.36
N LYS A 76 3.85 5.14 -7.10
CA LYS A 76 4.14 6.48 -6.57
C LYS A 76 2.88 7.21 -6.15
N THR A 77 1.78 7.05 -6.88
CA THR A 77 0.51 7.69 -6.52
C THR A 77 -0.04 7.12 -5.22
N PHE A 78 0.11 5.82 -4.96
CA PHE A 78 -0.29 5.20 -3.70
C PHE A 78 0.60 5.65 -2.54
N ARG A 79 1.91 5.78 -2.76
CA ARG A 79 2.81 6.34 -1.75
C ARG A 79 2.46 7.79 -1.41
N ASN A 80 2.15 8.58 -2.42
CA ASN A 80 1.71 9.96 -2.23
C ASN A 80 0.42 10.04 -1.44
N LEU A 81 -0.51 9.10 -1.66
CA LEU A 81 -1.73 9.01 -0.88
C LEU A 81 -1.43 8.84 0.60
N SER A 82 -0.48 7.97 0.94
CA SER A 82 -0.05 7.79 2.33
C SER A 82 0.46 9.09 2.95
N SER A 83 1.22 9.88 2.20
CA SER A 83 1.70 11.19 2.66
C SER A 83 0.57 12.19 2.83
N ILE A 84 -0.33 12.28 1.86
CA ILE A 84 -1.46 13.22 1.89
C ILE A 84 -2.37 12.94 3.08
N LEU A 85 -2.64 11.66 3.36
CA LEU A 85 -3.51 11.24 4.46
C LEU A 85 -2.77 11.17 5.80
N ASN A 86 -1.46 11.44 5.80
CA ASN A 86 -0.63 11.36 7.00
C ASN A 86 -0.73 9.99 7.67
N LEU A 87 -0.66 8.93 6.88
CA LEU A 87 -0.72 7.56 7.38
C LEU A 87 0.57 7.23 8.14
N SER A 88 0.43 6.43 9.19
CA SER A 88 1.55 6.05 10.06
C SER A 88 2.16 4.69 9.71
N ASN A 89 2.03 4.26 8.46
CA ASN A 89 2.60 2.99 8.02
C ASN A 89 4.13 2.99 8.15
N ASP A 90 4.65 1.86 8.61
CA ASP A 90 6.09 1.69 8.82
C ASP A 90 6.82 1.34 7.54
N ASP A 91 6.11 0.71 6.59
CA ASP A 91 6.71 0.29 5.33
C ASP A 91 5.67 0.29 4.21
N PHE A 92 6.16 0.34 2.99
CA PHE A 92 5.38 0.21 1.78
C PHE A 92 6.09 -0.80 0.88
N ILE A 93 5.46 -1.96 0.64
CA ILE A 93 6.06 -3.02 -0.13
C ILE A 93 5.41 -3.14 -1.51
N ARG A 94 6.23 -3.34 -2.53
CA ARG A 94 5.78 -3.66 -3.88
C ARG A 94 6.06 -5.14 -4.14
N THR A 95 5.08 -5.85 -4.69
CA THR A 95 5.26 -7.29 -4.92
C THR A 95 6.34 -7.59 -5.96
N THR A 96 6.78 -6.60 -6.73
CA THR A 96 7.91 -6.72 -7.66
C THR A 96 9.27 -6.55 -6.99
N GLU A 97 9.33 -6.12 -5.73
CA GLU A 97 10.60 -5.98 -5.02
C GLU A 97 11.20 -7.35 -4.68
N ASN A 98 12.53 -7.44 -4.76
CA ASN A 98 13.22 -8.68 -4.43
C ASN A 98 12.94 -9.15 -3.00
N ARG A 99 12.81 -8.23 -2.06
CA ARG A 99 12.56 -8.54 -0.66
C ARG A 99 11.16 -9.10 -0.39
N HIS A 100 10.25 -9.01 -1.36
CA HIS A 100 8.91 -9.58 -1.24
C HIS A 100 8.93 -11.10 -1.38
N ALA A 101 9.83 -11.62 -2.16
CA ALA A 101 9.90 -13.06 -2.47
C ALA A 101 10.22 -13.94 -1.24
#